data_7193a7bad5a1eb14198e6b4549b6f454
#
_entry.id   7193a7bad5a1eb14198e6b4549b6f454
#
_cell.length_a   1.000
_cell.length_b   1.000
_cell.length_c   1.000
_cell.angle_alpha   90.00
_cell.angle_beta   90.00
_cell.angle_gamma   90.00
#
_symmetry.space_group_name_H-M   'P 1'
#
loop_
_entity.id
_entity.type
_entity.pdbx_description
1 polymer ?
#
loop_
_entity_poly.entity_id
_entity_poly.type
_entity_poly.pdbx_seq_one_letter_code
_entity_poly.pdbx_strand_id
1 'polypeptide(L)'
;MEHNINTDFSEELAVRSLAAIAQPHRLRVFRALVVAGERGLTPGALAEQLSVAPSSLSFHLKELTYSGLASSEARGRNLIYRANFAQMNGLLAYLTQHCCQGAACEAAEEGCVAC
;
A
#
# COMPACT_ATOMS: atom_id res chain seq x y z
N MET A 1 -13.30 -8.14 -21.74
CA MET A 1 -13.06 -8.13 -21.41
C MET A 1 -12.31 -8.26 -21.06
N GLU A 2 -12.27 -8.08 -21.02
CA GLU A 2 -11.76 -8.12 -20.69
C GLU A 2 -11.04 -8.07 -20.20
N HIS A 3 -10.77 -8.03 -19.92
CA HIS A 3 -10.20 -8.03 -19.40
C HIS A 3 -9.42 -8.00 -18.88
N ASN A 4 -9.27 -7.88 -18.68
CA ASN A 4 -8.61 -7.84 -18.26
C ASN A 4 -8.00 -7.91 -17.60
N ILE A 5 -7.41 -7.93 -17.56
CA ILE A 5 -6.59 -8.17 -17.04
C ILE A 5 -6.20 -7.40 -16.01
N ASN A 6 -5.67 -6.66 -16.01
CA ASN A 6 -5.28 -5.83 -15.16
C ASN A 6 -6.44 -5.38 -14.69
N THR A 7 -7.10 -5.77 -15.25
CA THR A 7 -8.31 -5.46 -15.02
C THR A 7 -8.59 -5.92 -13.74
N ASP A 8 -7.79 -6.58 -13.23
CA ASP A 8 -8.01 -7.02 -11.98
C ASP A 8 -8.18 -5.89 -11.04
N PHE A 9 -7.70 -4.73 -11.38
CA PHE A 9 -7.82 -3.61 -10.46
C PHE A 9 -9.03 -2.79 -10.84
N SER A 10 -10.05 -2.82 -10.02
CA SER A 10 -11.29 -2.13 -10.30
C SER A 10 -11.34 -0.76 -9.65
N GLU A 11 -12.29 0.03 -10.07
CA GLU A 11 -12.50 1.33 -9.46
C GLU A 11 -12.83 1.18 -7.99
N GLU A 12 -13.61 0.16 -7.66
CA GLU A 12 -13.98 -0.10 -6.30
C GLU A 12 -12.76 -0.40 -5.44
N LEU A 13 -11.86 -1.22 -5.95
CA LEU A 13 -10.65 -1.53 -5.21
C LEU A 13 -9.77 -0.30 -5.11
N ALA A 14 -9.73 0.53 -6.14
CA ALA A 14 -8.95 1.75 -6.09
C ALA A 14 -9.46 2.67 -5.00
N VAL A 15 -10.78 2.84 -4.92
CA VAL A 15 -11.36 3.72 -3.91
C VAL A 15 -11.08 3.19 -2.52
N ARG A 16 -11.22 1.87 -2.34
CA ARG A 16 -10.98 1.28 -1.05
C ARG A 16 -9.52 1.46 -0.62
N SER A 17 -8.60 1.29 -1.56
CA SER A 17 -7.19 1.46 -1.26
C SER A 17 -6.86 2.90 -0.89
N LEU A 18 -7.38 3.83 -1.67
CA LEU A 18 -7.13 5.24 -1.41
C LEU A 18 -7.72 5.66 -0.07
N ALA A 19 -8.92 5.19 0.23
CA ALA A 19 -9.55 5.53 1.49
C ALA A 19 -8.73 5.02 2.68
N ALA A 20 -8.14 3.85 2.52
CA ALA A 20 -7.37 3.26 3.60
C ALA A 20 -6.16 4.10 3.95
N ILE A 21 -5.50 4.70 2.95
CA ILE A 21 -4.31 5.48 3.24
C ILE A 21 -4.58 6.97 3.33
N ALA A 22 -5.83 7.39 3.21
CA ALA A 22 -6.15 8.81 3.29
C ALA A 22 -6.37 9.24 4.73
N GLN A 23 -5.43 8.94 5.58
CA GLN A 23 -5.46 9.29 6.97
C GLN A 23 -3.99 9.36 7.39
N PRO A 24 -3.54 10.44 8.03
CA PRO A 24 -2.11 10.66 8.23
C PRO A 24 -1.36 9.50 8.88
N HIS A 25 -1.92 8.92 9.93
CA HIS A 25 -1.21 7.83 10.59
C HIS A 25 -1.16 6.59 9.72
N ARG A 26 -2.25 6.30 9.02
CA ARG A 26 -2.25 5.12 8.18
C ARG A 26 -1.29 5.29 7.00
N LEU A 27 -1.20 6.49 6.48
CA LEU A 27 -0.25 6.73 5.40
C LEU A 27 1.17 6.50 5.92
N ARG A 28 1.47 6.99 7.11
CA ARG A 28 2.80 6.78 7.68
C ARG A 28 3.09 5.31 7.92
N VAL A 29 2.10 4.59 8.43
CA VAL A 29 2.28 3.16 8.66
C VAL A 29 2.54 2.44 7.35
N PHE A 30 1.74 2.75 6.35
CA PHE A 30 1.90 2.08 5.06
C PHE A 30 3.27 2.39 4.46
N ARG A 31 3.70 3.64 4.53
CA ARG A 31 5.01 4.00 4.00
C ARG A 31 6.15 3.30 4.74
N ALA A 32 6.00 3.14 6.05
CA ALA A 32 7.01 2.42 6.82
C ALA A 32 7.10 0.96 6.35
N LEU A 33 5.95 0.36 6.03
CA LEU A 33 5.94 -1.01 5.54
C LEU A 33 6.56 -1.09 4.16
N VAL A 34 6.33 -0.09 3.33
CA VAL A 34 6.92 -0.07 2.01
C VAL A 34 8.45 -0.03 2.12
N VAL A 35 8.95 0.83 2.99
CA VAL A 35 10.39 0.94 3.18
C VAL A 35 10.99 -0.34 3.73
N ALA A 36 10.27 -1.01 4.62
CA ALA A 36 10.78 -2.24 5.22
C ALA A 36 10.87 -3.39 4.22
N GLY A 37 10.06 -3.34 3.18
CA GLY A 37 10.14 -4.38 2.16
C GLY A 37 9.72 -5.74 2.66
N GLU A 38 10.35 -6.76 2.14
CA GLU A 38 9.99 -8.11 2.48
C GLU A 38 10.22 -8.48 3.91
N ARG A 39 11.10 -7.75 4.56
CA ARG A 39 11.37 -8.02 5.93
C ARG A 39 10.16 -7.75 6.78
N GLY A 40 9.41 -6.73 6.43
CA GLY A 40 8.23 -6.34 7.19
C GLY A 40 8.59 -5.77 8.55
N LEU A 41 7.56 -5.48 9.32
CA LEU A 41 7.76 -4.93 10.65
C LEU A 41 6.72 -5.49 11.61
N THR A 42 7.10 -5.62 12.87
CA THR A 42 6.15 -6.04 13.89
C THR A 42 5.40 -4.81 14.36
N PRO A 43 4.23 -4.98 14.98
CA PRO A 43 3.51 -3.83 15.53
C PRO A 43 4.34 -3.06 16.54
N GLY A 44 5.14 -3.77 17.34
CA GLY A 44 5.98 -3.09 18.31
C GLY A 44 6.99 -2.18 17.65
N ALA A 45 7.63 -2.67 16.59
CA ALA A 45 8.61 -1.87 15.88
C ALA A 45 7.93 -0.67 15.22
N LEU A 46 6.75 -0.86 14.67
CA LEU A 46 6.01 0.24 14.06
C LEU A 46 5.61 1.29 15.09
N ALA A 47 5.11 0.83 16.23
CA ALA A 47 4.68 1.76 17.26
C ALA A 47 5.85 2.61 17.73
N GLU A 48 6.99 1.98 17.89
CA GLU A 48 8.15 2.69 18.34
C GLU A 48 8.67 3.63 17.29
N GLN A 49 8.79 3.16 16.07
CA GLN A 49 9.33 3.94 14.98
C GLN A 49 8.45 5.17 14.68
N LEU A 50 7.16 5.03 14.79
CA LEU A 50 6.25 6.11 14.46
C LEU A 50 5.69 6.86 15.66
N SER A 51 6.07 6.44 16.85
CA SER A 51 5.58 7.05 18.08
C SER A 51 4.06 7.07 18.14
N VAL A 52 3.47 5.92 17.85
CA VAL A 52 2.02 5.78 17.86
C VAL A 52 1.62 4.83 18.95
N ALA A 53 0.56 5.13 19.66
CA ALA A 53 0.10 4.26 20.72
C ALA A 53 -0.28 2.91 20.15
N PRO A 54 0.04 1.82 20.83
CA PRO A 54 -0.27 0.48 20.30
C PRO A 54 -1.74 0.27 19.97
N SER A 55 -2.65 0.85 20.75
CA SER A 55 -4.06 0.62 20.46
C SER A 55 -4.46 1.32 19.16
N SER A 56 -3.95 2.52 18.92
CA SER A 56 -4.24 3.22 17.69
C SER A 56 -3.62 2.49 16.52
N LEU A 57 -2.40 2.02 16.70
CA LEU A 57 -1.72 1.30 15.66
C LEU A 57 -2.48 0.04 15.27
N SER A 58 -3.01 -0.68 16.24
CA SER A 58 -3.78 -1.87 15.96
C SER A 58 -4.93 -1.57 15.03
N PHE A 59 -5.61 -0.46 15.29
CA PHE A 59 -6.74 -0.08 14.46
C PHE A 59 -6.27 0.26 13.05
N HIS A 60 -5.16 0.99 12.93
CA HIS A 60 -4.65 1.36 11.61
C HIS A 60 -4.19 0.14 10.82
N LEU A 61 -3.54 -0.81 11.49
CA LEU A 61 -3.10 -2.02 10.82
C LEU A 61 -4.30 -2.83 10.35
N LYS A 62 -5.34 -2.86 11.16
CA LYS A 62 -6.53 -3.59 10.79
C LYS A 62 -7.16 -2.98 9.53
N GLU A 63 -7.22 -1.66 9.47
CA GLU A 63 -7.80 -1.01 8.29
C GLU A 63 -6.96 -1.25 7.05
N LEU A 64 -5.64 -1.23 7.20
CA LEU A 64 -4.78 -1.48 6.06
C LEU A 64 -4.89 -2.90 5.56
N THR A 65 -4.96 -3.87 6.48
CA THR A 65 -5.07 -5.26 6.05
C THR A 65 -6.46 -5.52 5.46
N TYR A 66 -7.47 -4.89 6.00
CA TYR A 66 -8.81 -5.08 5.48
C TYR A 66 -8.91 -4.55 4.04
N SER A 67 -8.20 -3.47 3.73
CA SER A 67 -8.23 -2.93 2.40
C SER A 67 -7.39 -3.76 1.43
N GLY A 68 -6.55 -4.62 1.95
CA GLY A 68 -5.68 -5.42 1.11
C GLY A 68 -4.31 -4.81 0.88
N LEU A 69 -4.09 -3.59 1.34
CA LEU A 69 -2.80 -2.93 1.13
C LEU A 69 -1.69 -3.46 2.01
N ALA A 70 -2.04 -4.18 3.06
CA ALA A 70 -1.05 -4.80 3.91
C ALA A 70 -1.50 -6.21 4.23
N SER A 71 -0.54 -7.04 4.62
CA SER A 71 -0.85 -8.40 5.04
C SER A 71 -0.04 -8.71 6.28
N SER A 72 -0.41 -9.74 6.99
CA SER A 72 0.32 -10.14 8.18
C SER A 72 0.61 -11.62 8.14
N GLU A 73 1.68 -11.99 8.78
CA GLU A 73 2.10 -13.36 8.83
C GLU A 73 2.53 -13.65 10.25
N ALA A 74 2.08 -14.75 10.82
CA ALA A 74 2.50 -15.14 12.16
C ALA A 74 3.88 -15.76 12.11
N ARG A 75 4.76 -15.30 12.97
CA ARG A 75 6.08 -15.80 13.04
C ARG A 75 6.38 -16.01 14.49
N GLY A 76 6.28 -17.22 14.94
CA GLY A 76 6.45 -17.50 16.33
C GLY A 76 5.35 -16.80 17.09
N ARG A 77 5.73 -15.96 18.02
CA ARG A 77 4.74 -15.23 18.79
C ARG A 77 4.46 -13.87 18.24
N ASN A 78 5.11 -13.52 17.15
CA ASN A 78 4.95 -12.20 16.59
C ASN A 78 4.16 -12.22 15.31
N LEU A 79 3.60 -11.08 14.98
CA LEU A 79 2.98 -10.90 13.69
C LEU A 79 3.89 -9.98 12.91
N ILE A 80 4.15 -10.30 11.66
CA ILE A 80 4.96 -9.47 10.80
C ILE A 80 4.04 -8.88 9.75
N TYR A 81 4.01 -7.57 9.65
CA TYR A 81 3.18 -6.90 8.66
C TYR A 81 4.03 -6.46 7.48
N ARG A 82 3.49 -6.57 6.30
CA ARG A 82 4.18 -6.18 5.07
C ARG A 82 3.22 -5.45 4.17
N ALA A 83 3.76 -4.55 3.36
CA ALA A 83 2.96 -3.89 2.36
C ALA A 83 2.66 -4.89 1.26
N ASN A 84 1.47 -4.79 0.68
CA ASN A 84 1.12 -5.64 -0.45
C ASN A 84 1.52 -4.87 -1.70
N PHE A 85 2.72 -5.13 -2.21
CA PHE A 85 3.24 -4.39 -3.33
C PHE A 85 2.44 -4.61 -4.61
N ALA A 86 1.86 -5.78 -4.76
CA ALA A 86 1.04 -6.04 -5.95
C ALA A 86 -0.15 -5.08 -5.98
N GLN A 87 -0.80 -4.90 -4.85
CA GLN A 87 -1.94 -4.00 -4.81
C GLN A 87 -1.51 -2.55 -4.93
N MET A 88 -0.41 -2.19 -4.32
CA MET A 88 0.10 -0.84 -4.43
C MET A 88 0.44 -0.52 -5.88
N ASN A 89 1.15 -1.43 -6.54
CA ASN A 89 1.49 -1.22 -7.93
C ASN A 89 0.26 -1.21 -8.82
N GLY A 90 -0.73 -2.02 -8.49
CA GLY A 90 -1.99 -2.02 -9.22
C GLY A 90 -2.70 -0.68 -9.10
N LEU A 91 -2.67 -0.10 -7.91
CA LEU A 91 -3.30 1.19 -7.72
C LEU A 91 -2.58 2.27 -8.54
N LEU A 92 -1.26 2.28 -8.50
CA LEU A 92 -0.51 3.26 -9.25
C LEU A 92 -0.75 3.12 -10.75
N ALA A 93 -0.78 1.88 -11.22
CA ALA A 93 -1.04 1.63 -12.63
C ALA A 93 -2.44 2.07 -13.02
N TYR A 94 -3.40 1.80 -12.15
CA TYR A 94 -4.77 2.17 -12.43
C TYR A 94 -4.92 3.69 -12.53
N LEU A 95 -4.28 4.39 -11.60
CA LEU A 95 -4.39 5.85 -11.57
C LEU A 95 -3.72 6.50 -12.78
N THR A 96 -2.70 5.86 -13.32
CA THR A 96 -2.00 6.45 -14.43
C THR A 96 -2.35 5.83 -15.77
N GLN A 97 -3.35 4.95 -15.78
CA GLN A 97 -3.81 4.30 -16.97
C GLN A 97 -4.17 5.34 -18.01
N HIS A 98 -3.70 5.20 -19.19
CA HIS A 98 -3.97 6.12 -20.29
C HIS A 98 -3.44 7.54 -20.04
N CYS A 99 -2.47 7.63 -19.17
CA CYS A 99 -1.85 8.88 -18.90
C CYS A 99 -1.25 9.41 -20.21
N CYS A 100 -1.34 10.68 -20.43
CA CYS A 100 -0.82 11.33 -21.61
C CYS A 100 -1.44 10.77 -22.89
N GLN A 101 -2.60 10.25 -22.74
CA GLN A 101 -3.34 9.68 -23.85
C GLN A 101 -2.52 8.70 -24.63
N GLY A 102 -1.78 7.91 -23.92
CA GLY A 102 -1.02 6.87 -24.55
C GLY A 102 0.39 7.24 -24.91
N ALA A 103 0.73 8.48 -24.77
CA ALA A 103 2.08 8.88 -25.07
C ALA A 103 2.92 8.65 -23.86
N ALA A 104 4.20 8.52 -24.06
CA ALA A 104 5.08 8.30 -22.94
C ALA A 104 5.03 9.50 -22.03
N CYS A 105 4.99 9.23 -20.75
CA CYS A 105 4.93 10.29 -19.82
C CYS A 105 6.32 10.78 -19.59
N GLU A 106 6.53 12.07 -19.68
CA GLU A 106 7.81 12.58 -19.50
C GLU A 106 8.34 12.36 -18.15
N ALA A 107 7.50 12.45 -17.19
CA ALA A 107 7.92 12.22 -15.86
C ALA A 107 8.49 10.85 -15.73
N ALA A 108 7.90 9.92 -16.40
CA ALA A 108 8.36 8.58 -16.33
C ALA A 108 9.70 8.49 -16.95
N GLU A 109 9.90 9.18 -18.00
CA GLU A 109 11.13 9.10 -18.63
C GLU A 109 12.21 9.69 -17.82
N GLU A 110 11.91 10.58 -17.00
CA GLU A 110 12.88 11.15 -16.24
C GLU A 110 13.18 10.41 -15.01
N GLY A 111 12.90 9.24 -15.04
CA GLY A 111 13.24 8.49 -13.94
C GLY A 111 12.30 8.64 -12.90
N CYS A 112 11.28 8.96 -13.22
CA CYS A 112 10.37 9.15 -12.44
C CYS A 112 10.19 8.08 -11.71
N VAL A 113 10.18 8.16 -10.87
CA VAL A 113 10.02 7.32 -10.17
C VAL A 113 8.87 6.83 -10.06
N ALA A 114 8.08 7.44 -10.19
CA ALA A 114 6.86 6.95 -10.11
C ALA A 114 6.70 6.08 -11.11
N CYS A 115 7.53 6.03 -11.81
CA CYS A 115 7.23 5.21 -12.87
C CYS A 115 7.93 3.98 -12.78
#